data_2b4c6d53fd97348a0d1dab572b7c3b94
#
_entry.id   2b4c6d53fd97348a0d1dab572b7c3b94
#
_cell.length_a   1.000
_cell.length_b   1.000
_cell.length_c   1.000
_cell.angle_alpha   90.00
_cell.angle_beta   90.00
_cell.angle_gamma   90.00
#
_symmetry.space_group_name_H-M   'P 1'
#
loop_
_entity.id
_entity.type
_entity.pdbx_description
1 polymer ?
#
loop_
_entity_poly.entity_id
_entity_poly.type
_entity_poly.pdbx_seq_one_letter_code
_entity_poly.pdbx_strand_id
1 'polypeptide(L)'
;MNEDIRETFHSAEYDEYYAGLDEKTKAKYDYVETIIKTQYVVNTKFVKYLEGTEFYEALISVGTNEHRTIIFSIDSTSFMESKRVLFLNSFLKKSTKQYKGEIETARQILNRYTKGGNEK
;
A
#
# COMPACT_ATOMS: atom_id res chain seq x y z
N MET A 1 -11.16 22.57 -3.69
CA MET A 1 -11.52 21.21 -3.31
C MET A 1 -10.86 20.22 -4.23
N ASN A 2 -10.19 19.24 -3.68
CA ASN A 2 -9.49 18.23 -4.47
C ASN A 2 -10.40 17.05 -4.70
N GLU A 3 -10.43 16.61 -5.94
CA GLU A 3 -11.13 15.37 -6.26
C GLU A 3 -10.14 14.23 -6.20
N ASP A 4 -10.62 13.10 -5.69
CA ASP A 4 -9.80 11.91 -5.66
C ASP A 4 -9.70 11.34 -7.07
N ILE A 5 -8.47 11.07 -7.51
CA ILE A 5 -8.25 10.45 -8.81
C ILE A 5 -8.02 8.95 -8.67
N ARG A 6 -7.77 8.48 -7.45
CA ARG A 6 -7.66 7.05 -7.16
C ARG A 6 -8.53 6.72 -5.98
N GLU A 7 -9.18 5.56 -6.08
CA GLU A 7 -9.96 5.00 -4.98
C GLU A 7 -9.06 3.98 -4.29
N THR A 8 -9.01 4.02 -2.95
CA THR A 8 -8.15 3.12 -2.19
C THR A 8 -9.00 2.14 -1.40
N PHE A 9 -8.52 0.90 -1.34
CA PHE A 9 -9.15 -0.17 -0.58
C PHE A 9 -8.13 -0.73 0.40
N HIS A 10 -8.59 -1.21 1.54
CA HIS A 10 -7.73 -1.73 2.60
C HIS A 10 -8.08 -3.18 2.89
N SER A 11 -7.06 -4.02 3.01
CA SER A 11 -7.27 -5.38 3.50
C SER A 11 -7.52 -5.34 5.01
N ALA A 12 -8.02 -6.45 5.55
CA ALA A 12 -8.17 -6.56 6.99
C ALA A 12 -6.82 -6.47 7.69
N GLU A 13 -5.79 -7.03 7.08
CA GLU A 13 -4.44 -6.98 7.65
C GLU A 13 -3.91 -5.55 7.73
N TYR A 14 -4.18 -4.76 6.70
CA TYR A 14 -3.78 -3.36 6.72
C TYR A 14 -4.50 -2.62 7.86
N ASP A 15 -5.81 -2.84 7.95
CA ASP A 15 -6.60 -2.15 8.97
C ASP A 15 -6.13 -2.51 10.37
N GLU A 16 -5.78 -3.76 10.59
CA GLU A 16 -5.30 -4.21 11.89
C GLU A 16 -3.97 -3.56 12.24
N TYR A 17 -3.07 -3.51 11.27
CA TYR A 17 -1.77 -2.87 11.50
C TYR A 17 -1.96 -1.39 11.83
N TYR A 18 -2.78 -0.71 11.04
CA TYR A 18 -3.06 0.71 11.23
C TYR A 18 -3.65 0.98 12.61
N ALA A 19 -4.57 0.13 13.04
CA ALA A 19 -5.24 0.34 14.32
C ALA A 19 -4.27 0.32 15.51
N GLY A 20 -3.15 -0.39 15.36
CA GLY A 20 -2.16 -0.47 16.44
C GLY A 20 -1.13 0.65 16.46
N LEU A 21 -1.21 1.59 15.51
CA LEU A 21 -0.23 2.66 15.43
C LEU A 21 -0.58 3.81 16.38
N ASP A 22 0.43 4.60 16.76
CA ASP A 22 0.16 5.79 17.54
C ASP A 22 -0.39 6.89 16.64
N GLU A 23 -0.87 7.98 17.25
CA GLU A 23 -1.57 9.02 16.51
C GLU A 23 -0.67 9.71 15.50
N LYS A 24 0.59 9.92 15.87
CA LYS A 24 1.52 10.59 14.97
C LYS A 24 1.78 9.75 13.72
N THR A 25 1.94 8.46 13.91
CA THR A 25 2.18 7.55 12.80
C THR A 25 0.94 7.41 11.94
N LYS A 26 -0.24 7.32 12.57
CA LYS A 26 -1.49 7.28 11.81
C LYS A 26 -1.65 8.50 10.93
N ALA A 27 -1.31 9.68 11.47
CA ALA A 27 -1.42 10.91 10.69
C ALA A 27 -0.54 10.85 9.45
N LYS A 28 0.64 10.26 9.55
CA LYS A 28 1.52 10.13 8.40
C LYS A 28 0.98 9.12 7.40
N TYR A 29 0.41 8.02 7.86
CA TYR A 29 -0.26 7.06 6.99
C TYR A 29 -1.40 7.74 6.22
N ASP A 30 -2.21 8.53 6.91
CA ASP A 30 -3.31 9.25 6.28
C ASP A 30 -2.80 10.25 5.25
N TYR A 31 -1.70 10.91 5.56
CA TYR A 31 -1.10 11.87 4.64
C TYR A 31 -0.65 11.20 3.35
N VAL A 32 0.05 10.06 3.46
CA VAL A 32 0.52 9.35 2.29
C VAL A 32 -0.65 8.82 1.48
N GLU A 33 -1.69 8.31 2.14
CA GLU A 33 -2.87 7.84 1.42
C GLU A 33 -3.55 8.98 0.67
N THR A 34 -3.62 10.16 1.28
CA THR A 34 -4.20 11.33 0.61
C THR A 34 -3.40 11.69 -0.64
N ILE A 35 -2.08 11.62 -0.56
CA ILE A 35 -1.24 11.89 -1.73
C ILE A 35 -1.56 10.87 -2.85
N ILE A 36 -1.69 9.60 -2.49
CA ILE A 36 -2.01 8.57 -3.47
C ILE A 36 -3.36 8.83 -4.11
N LYS A 37 -4.33 9.28 -3.32
CA LYS A 37 -5.68 9.53 -3.83
C LYS A 37 -5.76 10.75 -4.76
N THR A 38 -4.95 11.77 -4.48
CA THR A 38 -5.19 13.07 -5.11
C THR A 38 -4.17 13.50 -6.14
N GLN A 39 -2.99 12.88 -6.18
CA GLN A 39 -1.94 13.30 -7.10
C GLN A 39 -1.72 12.25 -8.17
N TYR A 40 -1.75 12.69 -9.43
CA TYR A 40 -1.54 11.77 -10.53
C TYR A 40 -0.10 11.23 -10.50
N VAL A 41 0.87 12.12 -10.46
CA VAL A 41 2.28 11.72 -10.36
C VAL A 41 2.66 11.74 -8.90
N VAL A 42 2.94 10.55 -8.35
CA VAL A 42 3.31 10.41 -6.94
C VAL A 42 4.81 10.27 -6.86
N ASN A 43 5.43 11.15 -6.07
CA ASN A 43 6.88 11.16 -5.91
C ASN A 43 7.38 9.82 -5.38
N THR A 44 8.56 9.39 -5.85
CA THR A 44 9.11 8.09 -5.46
C THR A 44 9.46 8.02 -3.97
N LYS A 45 9.49 9.14 -3.29
CA LYS A 45 9.68 9.07 -1.84
C LYS A 45 8.42 8.60 -1.11
N PHE A 46 7.28 8.52 -1.82
CA PHE A 46 6.03 8.03 -1.24
C PHE A 46 5.60 6.69 -1.81
N VAL A 47 5.86 6.44 -3.10
CA VAL A 47 5.46 5.18 -3.72
C VAL A 47 6.55 4.74 -4.69
N LYS A 48 6.99 3.50 -4.56
CA LYS A 48 7.99 2.90 -5.45
C LYS A 48 7.51 1.57 -5.96
N TYR A 49 7.95 1.21 -7.16
CA TYR A 49 7.71 -0.11 -7.70
C TYR A 49 8.62 -1.13 -7.00
N LEU A 50 8.08 -2.29 -6.67
CA LEU A 50 8.87 -3.40 -6.13
C LEU A 50 9.31 -4.28 -7.30
N GLU A 51 10.55 -4.14 -7.70
CA GLU A 51 11.06 -4.80 -8.89
C GLU A 51 10.94 -6.31 -8.79
N GLY A 52 10.57 -6.93 -9.90
CA GLY A 52 10.39 -8.36 -9.95
C GLY A 52 9.06 -8.82 -9.40
N THR A 53 8.15 -7.91 -9.08
CA THR A 53 6.84 -8.25 -8.55
C THR A 53 5.76 -7.47 -9.29
N GLU A 54 4.51 -7.79 -8.96
CA GLU A 54 3.36 -7.06 -9.46
C GLU A 54 2.95 -5.94 -8.51
N PHE A 55 3.78 -5.64 -7.51
CA PHE A 55 3.41 -4.74 -6.43
C PHE A 55 4.19 -3.45 -6.44
N TYR A 56 3.65 -2.46 -5.75
CA TYR A 56 4.33 -1.22 -5.37
C TYR A 56 4.40 -1.17 -3.86
N GLU A 57 5.23 -0.28 -3.33
CA GLU A 57 5.27 -0.06 -1.89
C GLU A 57 5.05 1.41 -1.60
N ALA A 58 4.25 1.68 -0.60
CA ALA A 58 4.11 3.02 -0.05
C ALA A 58 5.13 3.18 1.07
N LEU A 59 5.77 4.33 1.12
CA LEU A 59 6.83 4.60 2.09
C LEU A 59 6.32 5.62 3.10
N ILE A 60 6.30 5.22 4.36
CA ILE A 60 5.83 6.08 5.44
C ILE A 60 6.95 6.20 6.47
N SER A 61 7.56 7.37 6.56
CA SER A 61 8.68 7.62 7.46
C SER A 61 8.23 8.50 8.61
N VAL A 62 8.46 8.05 9.84
CA VAL A 62 8.11 8.79 11.05
C VAL A 62 9.29 8.73 12.00
N GLY A 63 9.98 9.85 12.17
CA GLY A 63 11.21 9.86 12.96
C GLY A 63 12.23 8.93 12.33
N THR A 64 12.74 7.99 13.10
CA THR A 64 13.68 7.00 12.60
C THR A 64 13.00 5.72 12.13
N ASN A 65 11.66 5.66 12.25
CA ASN A 65 10.92 4.46 11.88
C ASN A 65 10.49 4.53 10.42
N GLU A 66 10.78 3.45 9.70
CA GLU A 66 10.41 3.34 8.29
C GLU A 66 9.35 2.27 8.18
N HIS A 67 8.12 2.69 7.85
CA HIS A 67 7.04 1.76 7.60
C HIS A 67 6.86 1.58 6.11
N ARG A 68 6.37 0.42 5.72
CA ARG A 68 6.11 0.12 4.32
C ARG A 68 4.75 -0.53 4.21
N THR A 69 4.02 -0.18 3.16
CA THR A 69 2.75 -0.83 2.85
C THR A 69 2.85 -1.36 1.43
N ILE A 70 2.60 -2.65 1.24
CA ILE A 70 2.59 -3.23 -0.10
C ILE A 70 1.22 -2.98 -0.70
N ILE A 71 1.21 -2.42 -1.91
CA ILE A 71 -0.02 -2.05 -2.58
C ILE A 71 -0.08 -2.68 -3.96
N PHE A 72 -1.30 -2.92 -4.41
CA PHE A 72 -1.58 -3.53 -5.70
C PHE A 72 -2.46 -2.61 -6.52
N SER A 73 -2.06 -2.39 -7.76
CA SER A 73 -2.82 -1.58 -8.70
C SER A 73 -3.85 -2.49 -9.35
N ILE A 74 -5.14 -2.25 -9.06
CA ILE A 74 -6.20 -3.18 -9.42
C ILE A 74 -6.52 -3.15 -10.91
N ASP A 75 -6.58 -1.97 -11.48
CA ASP A 75 -7.13 -1.78 -12.81
C ASP A 75 -6.10 -1.40 -13.88
N SER A 76 -4.81 -1.46 -13.53
CA SER A 76 -3.75 -1.16 -14.49
C SER A 76 -2.44 -1.73 -13.98
N THR A 77 -1.54 -2.09 -14.88
CA THR A 77 -0.20 -2.51 -14.47
C THR A 77 0.66 -1.32 -14.09
N SER A 78 0.24 -0.11 -14.48
CA SER A 78 0.96 1.11 -14.12
C SER A 78 0.24 1.78 -12.96
N PHE A 79 0.97 2.04 -11.87
CA PHE A 79 0.40 2.72 -10.73
C PHE A 79 -0.17 4.09 -11.12
N MET A 80 0.57 4.83 -11.96
CA MET A 80 0.12 6.17 -12.33
C MET A 80 -1.18 6.16 -13.10
N GLU A 81 -1.38 5.14 -13.93
CA GLU A 81 -2.60 5.03 -14.71
C GLU A 81 -3.75 4.41 -13.93
N SER A 82 -3.46 3.85 -12.78
CA SER A 82 -4.45 3.14 -11.99
C SER A 82 -5.42 4.11 -11.34
N LYS A 83 -6.68 3.73 -11.27
CA LYS A 83 -7.70 4.48 -10.56
C LYS A 83 -8.19 3.77 -9.31
N ARG A 84 -7.73 2.53 -9.09
CA ARG A 84 -8.10 1.76 -7.90
C ARG A 84 -6.89 1.00 -7.42
N VAL A 85 -6.58 1.16 -6.14
CA VAL A 85 -5.42 0.50 -5.53
C VAL A 85 -5.84 -0.17 -4.23
N LEU A 86 -5.24 -1.32 -3.96
CA LEU A 86 -5.53 -2.11 -2.76
C LEU A 86 -4.29 -2.12 -1.87
N PHE A 87 -4.48 -1.68 -0.63
CA PHE A 87 -3.43 -1.71 0.39
C PHE A 87 -3.47 -3.08 1.04
N LEU A 88 -2.38 -3.84 0.90
CA LEU A 88 -2.37 -5.24 1.31
C LEU A 88 -1.87 -5.41 2.73
N ASN A 89 -0.56 -5.41 2.94
CA ASN A 89 -0.02 -5.54 4.28
C ASN A 89 1.00 -4.44 4.54
N SER A 90 1.13 -4.07 5.80
CA SER A 90 2.05 -3.03 6.21
C SER A 90 2.97 -3.57 7.29
N PHE A 91 4.19 -3.04 7.37
CA PHE A 91 5.16 -3.53 8.33
C PHE A 91 6.21 -2.45 8.62
N LEU A 92 6.86 -2.60 9.78
CA LEU A 92 8.00 -1.75 10.15
C LEU A 92 9.24 -2.36 9.52
N LYS A 93 9.88 -1.58 8.65
CA LYS A 93 11.05 -2.08 7.93
C LYS A 93 12.26 -2.16 8.85
N LYS A 94 12.87 -3.32 8.93
CA LYS A 94 14.08 -3.54 9.73
C LYS A 94 15.24 -4.03 8.91
N SER A 95 14.98 -4.75 7.81
CA SER A 95 16.04 -5.23 6.94
C SER A 95 15.44 -5.56 5.58
N THR A 96 16.32 -5.67 4.58
CA THR A 96 15.86 -6.03 3.23
C THR A 96 15.40 -7.48 3.14
N LYS A 97 15.87 -8.33 4.04
CA LYS A 97 15.46 -9.74 4.05
C LYS A 97 13.97 -9.90 4.32
N GLN A 98 13.38 -8.94 5.03
CA GLN A 98 11.98 -8.94 5.36
C GLN A 98 11.07 -8.97 4.13
N TYR A 99 11.53 -8.34 3.05
CA TYR A 99 10.68 -8.14 1.88
C TYR A 99 10.21 -9.44 1.26
N LYS A 100 11.04 -10.47 1.26
CA LYS A 100 10.64 -11.73 0.66
C LYS A 100 9.39 -12.28 1.34
N GLY A 101 9.39 -12.29 2.67
CA GLY A 101 8.25 -12.77 3.44
C GLY A 101 7.04 -11.87 3.31
N GLU A 102 7.26 -10.56 3.30
CA GLU A 102 6.15 -9.62 3.22
C GLU A 102 5.50 -9.67 1.84
N ILE A 103 6.30 -9.85 0.78
CA ILE A 103 5.75 -9.98 -0.56
C ILE A 103 4.93 -11.26 -0.67
N GLU A 104 5.40 -12.34 -0.06
CA GLU A 104 4.64 -13.58 -0.06
C GLU A 104 3.31 -13.40 0.67
N THR A 105 3.33 -12.71 1.81
CA THR A 105 2.11 -12.39 2.53
C THR A 105 1.16 -11.57 1.65
N ALA A 106 1.70 -10.60 0.94
CA ALA A 106 0.89 -9.77 0.04
C ALA A 106 0.22 -10.62 -1.04
N ARG A 107 0.94 -11.59 -1.58
CA ARG A 107 0.36 -12.48 -2.60
C ARG A 107 -0.78 -13.32 -2.04
N GLN A 108 -0.62 -13.79 -0.81
CA GLN A 108 -1.67 -14.58 -0.18
C GLN A 108 -2.91 -13.74 0.08
N ILE A 109 -2.73 -12.49 0.51
CA ILE A 109 -3.84 -11.58 0.72
C ILE A 109 -4.55 -11.31 -0.60
N LEU A 110 -3.77 -11.00 -1.64
CA LEU A 110 -4.34 -10.70 -2.94
C LEU A 110 -5.12 -11.89 -3.50
N ASN A 111 -4.59 -13.10 -3.34
CA ASN A 111 -5.28 -14.30 -3.78
C ASN A 111 -6.65 -14.44 -3.15
N ARG A 112 -6.75 -14.08 -1.87
CA ARG A 112 -8.02 -14.17 -1.16
C ARG A 112 -9.07 -13.28 -1.82
N TYR A 113 -8.67 -12.07 -2.18
CA TYR A 113 -9.60 -11.12 -2.80
C TYR A 113 -9.97 -11.52 -4.21
N THR A 114 -8.99 -11.96 -5.00
CA THR A 114 -9.29 -12.32 -6.38
C THR A 114 -10.10 -13.59 -6.47
N LYS A 115 -9.79 -14.60 -5.64
CA LYS A 115 -10.54 -15.85 -5.66
C LYS A 115 -11.96 -15.62 -5.15
N GLY A 116 -12.11 -14.85 -4.09
CA GLY A 116 -13.43 -14.55 -3.59
C GLY A 116 -14.29 -13.86 -4.63
N GLY A 117 -13.71 -12.95 -5.41
CA GLY A 117 -14.43 -12.27 -6.46
C GLY A 117 -14.82 -13.19 -7.60
N ASN A 118 -14.01 -14.23 -7.85
CA ASN A 118 -14.24 -15.12 -8.97
C ASN A 118 -15.25 -16.22 -8.68
N GLU A 119 -15.56 -16.42 -7.43
CA GLU A 119 -16.44 -17.54 -7.06
C GLU A 119 -17.90 -17.18 -7.02
N LYS A 120 -18.20 -16.01 -7.50
CA LYS A 120 -19.61 -15.56 -7.52
C LYS A 120 -20.42 -16.28 -8.57
#